data_c1a5d7bc1f189d6725b2727db5f5af5b
#
_entry.id   c1a5d7bc1f189d6725b2727db5f5af5b
#
_cell.length_a   1.000
_cell.length_b   1.000
_cell.length_c   1.000
_cell.angle_alpha   90.00
_cell.angle_beta   90.00
_cell.angle_gamma   90.00
#
_symmetry.space_group_name_H-M   'P 1'
#
loop_
_entity.id
_entity.type
_entity.pdbx_description
1 polymer ?
#
loop_
_entity_poly.entity_id
_entity_poly.type
_entity_poly.pdbx_seq_one_letter_code
_entity_poly.pdbx_strand_id
1 'polypeptide(L)'
;MKTEETTLEINLTALEKNIHYLKNRLKPTTLFLAVVKAYSYGNNSVAIASHLQKKGLVNYFAVAYTSEGIALRKAGITLPILVLHPQPINFNDIVKYNLEPTLYSQRIAQLFLDYAKIQQLVNYPVHLKCNTGLNRLGFDLSEIEETLALLKNNTTVKVKTAYSHLAASEDMNEKEFTENQINTFIAFQEKINKTFTHKVLYHQCNTSGILNYPQAQFDMVRCGIGMYGFANDVELQQYLTPIMTLKSVISQLHTLQIGESLGYNRGYIADH
;
A
#
# COMPACT_ATOMS: atom_id res chain seq x y z
N MET A 1 2.59 -27.69 15.62
CA MET A 1 2.72 -27.40 17.08
C MET A 1 1.36 -27.55 17.73
N LYS A 2 1.29 -28.07 18.97
CA LYS A 2 0.06 -28.10 19.74
C LYS A 2 -0.22 -26.69 20.24
N THR A 3 -1.43 -26.16 20.00
CA THR A 3 -1.81 -24.82 20.47
C THR A 3 -2.22 -24.93 21.94
N GLU A 4 -1.62 -24.12 22.80
CA GLU A 4 -1.93 -24.08 24.24
C GLU A 4 -2.79 -22.87 24.61
N GLU A 5 -2.78 -21.83 23.76
CA GLU A 5 -3.53 -20.58 23.91
C GLU A 5 -4.09 -20.12 22.55
N THR A 6 -4.80 -19.00 22.52
CA THR A 6 -5.18 -18.37 21.27
C THR A 6 -3.95 -17.80 20.56
N THR A 7 -3.66 -18.29 19.37
CA THR A 7 -2.46 -17.98 18.60
C THR A 7 -2.80 -17.62 17.18
N LEU A 8 -2.21 -16.53 16.66
CA LEU A 8 -2.22 -16.20 15.24
C LEU A 8 -0.91 -16.68 14.61
N GLU A 9 -0.99 -17.71 13.79
CA GLU A 9 0.16 -18.20 13.02
C GLU A 9 0.27 -17.47 11.69
N ILE A 10 1.49 -17.02 11.33
CA ILE A 10 1.79 -16.36 10.06
C ILE A 10 2.72 -17.26 9.24
N ASN A 11 2.26 -17.68 8.07
CA ASN A 11 3.01 -18.55 7.17
C ASN A 11 3.82 -17.74 6.16
N LEU A 12 5.10 -17.51 6.45
CA LEU A 12 6.00 -16.75 5.59
C LEU A 12 6.31 -17.46 4.26
N THR A 13 6.24 -18.80 4.21
CA THR A 13 6.40 -19.55 2.97
C THR A 13 5.22 -19.33 2.02
N ALA A 14 4.00 -19.27 2.55
CA ALA A 14 2.81 -18.90 1.77
C ALA A 14 2.92 -17.47 1.24
N LEU A 15 3.42 -16.52 2.06
CA LEU A 15 3.69 -15.15 1.64
C LEU A 15 4.65 -15.11 0.44
N GLU A 16 5.77 -15.85 0.49
CA GLU A 16 6.73 -15.93 -0.62
C GLU A 16 6.06 -16.47 -1.89
N LYS A 17 5.29 -17.56 -1.79
CA LYS A 17 4.56 -18.16 -2.91
C LYS A 17 3.58 -17.18 -3.56
N ASN A 18 2.79 -16.47 -2.75
CA ASN A 18 1.87 -15.46 -3.24
C ASN A 18 2.58 -14.35 -4.01
N ILE A 19 3.71 -13.85 -3.47
CA ILE A 19 4.50 -12.82 -4.14
C ILE A 19 5.09 -13.34 -5.45
N HIS A 20 5.64 -14.55 -5.49
CA HIS A 20 6.14 -15.14 -6.73
C HIS A 20 5.04 -15.28 -7.78
N TYR A 21 3.86 -15.77 -7.39
CA TYR A 21 2.72 -15.86 -8.30
C TYR A 21 2.35 -14.49 -8.90
N LEU A 22 2.28 -13.45 -8.07
CA LEU A 22 1.97 -12.09 -8.52
C LEU A 22 3.07 -11.51 -9.39
N LYS A 23 4.35 -11.72 -9.03
CA LYS A 23 5.50 -11.25 -9.83
C LYS A 23 5.59 -11.92 -11.19
N ASN A 24 5.21 -13.18 -11.33
CA ASN A 24 5.19 -13.89 -12.61
C ASN A 24 4.17 -13.30 -13.61
N ARG A 25 3.26 -12.42 -13.16
CA ARG A 25 2.31 -11.67 -14.00
C ARG A 25 2.83 -10.29 -14.41
N LEU A 26 4.00 -9.91 -13.91
CA LEU A 26 4.60 -8.60 -14.19
C LEU A 26 5.60 -8.70 -15.35
N LYS A 27 5.80 -7.56 -16.02
CA LYS A 27 6.94 -7.39 -16.91
C LYS A 27 8.24 -7.51 -16.10
N PRO A 28 9.33 -8.06 -16.66
CA PRO A 28 10.60 -8.26 -15.92
C PRO A 28 11.18 -6.98 -15.29
N THR A 29 10.88 -5.82 -15.87
CA THR A 29 11.37 -4.52 -15.43
C THR A 29 10.47 -3.85 -14.39
N THR A 30 9.26 -4.38 -14.14
CA THR A 30 8.30 -3.77 -13.22
C THR A 30 8.71 -4.01 -11.77
N LEU A 31 8.88 -2.92 -11.03
CA LEU A 31 9.21 -2.96 -9.62
C LEU A 31 8.00 -3.41 -8.78
N PHE A 32 8.28 -4.08 -7.66
CA PHE A 32 7.26 -4.55 -6.74
C PHE A 32 7.33 -3.80 -5.41
N LEU A 33 6.28 -3.05 -5.09
CA LEU A 33 6.11 -2.34 -3.83
C LEU A 33 5.15 -3.12 -2.93
N ALA A 34 5.64 -3.53 -1.76
CA ALA A 34 4.83 -4.20 -0.74
C ALA A 34 4.12 -3.18 0.16
N VAL A 35 2.79 -3.27 0.25
CA VAL A 35 1.98 -2.43 1.14
C VAL A 35 1.85 -3.12 2.49
N VAL A 36 2.52 -2.57 3.51
CA VAL A 36 2.62 -3.13 4.87
C VAL A 36 1.96 -2.25 5.93
N LYS A 37 1.05 -1.35 5.51
CA LYS A 37 0.25 -0.50 6.40
C LYS A 37 -0.67 -1.30 7.31
N ALA A 38 -1.23 -0.65 8.34
CA ALA A 38 -2.15 -1.24 9.30
C ALA A 38 -1.61 -2.56 9.87
N TYR A 39 -0.35 -2.50 10.36
CA TYR A 39 0.35 -3.65 10.92
C TYR A 39 0.45 -4.84 9.95
N SER A 40 0.67 -4.56 8.64
CA SER A 40 0.59 -5.55 7.55
C SER A 40 -0.76 -6.26 7.51
N TYR A 41 -1.85 -5.48 7.55
CA TYR A 41 -3.22 -6.02 7.62
C TYR A 41 -3.42 -6.98 8.82
N GLY A 42 -2.77 -6.68 9.96
CA GLY A 42 -2.82 -7.49 11.16
C GLY A 42 -1.72 -8.57 11.29
N ASN A 43 -0.79 -8.68 10.32
CA ASN A 43 0.18 -9.77 10.23
C ASN A 43 1.59 -9.41 10.73
N ASN A 44 1.76 -8.39 11.56
CA ASN A 44 3.05 -7.91 12.05
C ASN A 44 3.95 -7.31 10.95
N SER A 45 3.83 -6.01 10.71
CA SER A 45 4.54 -5.30 9.65
C SER A 45 6.06 -5.42 9.73
N VAL A 46 6.63 -5.45 10.95
CA VAL A 46 8.08 -5.60 11.15
C VAL A 46 8.55 -6.98 10.69
N ALA A 47 7.87 -8.05 11.12
CA ALA A 47 8.23 -9.42 10.75
C ALA A 47 8.10 -9.64 9.23
N ILE A 48 6.99 -9.18 8.64
CA ILE A 48 6.74 -9.26 7.19
C ILE A 48 7.81 -8.48 6.41
N ALA A 49 8.03 -7.19 6.73
CA ALA A 49 8.97 -6.36 5.99
C ALA A 49 10.42 -6.86 6.12
N SER A 50 10.85 -7.29 7.33
CA SER A 50 12.18 -7.87 7.54
C SER A 50 12.39 -9.13 6.71
N HIS A 51 11.38 -10.01 6.66
CA HIS A 51 11.44 -11.21 5.85
C HIS A 51 11.54 -10.90 4.35
N LEU A 52 10.67 -10.01 3.86
CA LEU A 52 10.66 -9.61 2.44
C LEU A 52 11.95 -8.92 2.00
N GLN A 53 12.51 -8.04 2.84
CA GLN A 53 13.79 -7.40 2.58
C GLN A 53 14.93 -8.41 2.57
N LYS A 54 15.01 -9.29 3.58
CA LYS A 54 16.05 -10.33 3.68
C LYS A 54 16.07 -11.27 2.48
N LYS A 55 14.88 -11.58 1.92
CA LYS A 55 14.72 -12.45 0.75
C LYS A 55 14.88 -11.73 -0.59
N GLY A 56 15.01 -10.41 -0.61
CA GLY A 56 15.08 -9.64 -1.85
C GLY A 56 13.81 -9.72 -2.71
N LEU A 57 12.66 -9.94 -2.09
CA LEU A 57 11.41 -10.18 -2.82
C LEU A 57 10.72 -8.90 -3.29
N VAL A 58 11.07 -7.75 -2.71
CA VAL A 58 10.43 -6.46 -2.99
C VAL A 58 11.47 -5.36 -3.21
N ASN A 59 11.05 -4.28 -3.88
CA ASN A 59 11.91 -3.14 -4.16
C ASN A 59 11.59 -1.94 -3.26
N TYR A 60 10.38 -1.90 -2.70
CA TYR A 60 9.81 -0.77 -1.98
C TYR A 60 8.83 -1.25 -0.93
N PHE A 61 8.65 -0.45 0.12
CA PHE A 61 7.53 -0.58 1.06
C PHE A 61 6.62 0.63 0.99
N ALA A 62 5.34 0.45 1.31
CA ALA A 62 4.41 1.56 1.57
C ALA A 62 3.66 1.34 2.88
N VAL A 63 3.56 2.43 3.63
CA VAL A 63 2.82 2.54 4.89
C VAL A 63 1.79 3.66 4.79
N ALA A 64 0.77 3.65 5.65
CA ALA A 64 -0.21 4.72 5.67
C ALA A 64 0.36 5.96 6.35
N TYR A 65 0.96 5.81 7.52
CA TYR A 65 1.40 6.91 8.39
C TYR A 65 2.89 6.84 8.70
N THR A 66 3.44 8.00 9.09
CA THR A 66 4.84 8.15 9.46
C THR A 66 5.27 7.22 10.61
N SER A 67 4.42 7.03 11.61
CA SER A 67 4.69 6.15 12.75
C SER A 67 4.95 4.68 12.36
N GLU A 68 4.23 4.19 11.36
CA GLU A 68 4.44 2.84 10.81
C GLU A 68 5.82 2.74 10.13
N GLY A 69 6.19 3.75 9.34
CA GLY A 69 7.51 3.83 8.70
C GLY A 69 8.66 3.89 9.73
N ILE A 70 8.48 4.65 10.81
CA ILE A 70 9.45 4.72 11.92
C ILE A 70 9.65 3.34 12.56
N ALA A 71 8.57 2.59 12.80
CA ALA A 71 8.66 1.24 13.34
C ALA A 71 9.49 0.31 12.44
N LEU A 72 9.29 0.38 11.13
CA LEU A 72 10.08 -0.38 10.15
C LEU A 72 11.56 0.05 10.16
N ARG A 73 11.86 1.35 10.20
CA ARG A 73 13.25 1.84 10.26
C ARG A 73 13.96 1.41 11.53
N LYS A 74 13.29 1.49 12.69
CA LYS A 74 13.84 1.00 13.97
C LYS A 74 14.12 -0.50 13.96
N ALA A 75 13.40 -1.26 13.15
CA ALA A 75 13.62 -2.69 12.94
C ALA A 75 14.70 -3.01 11.88
N GLY A 76 15.41 -2.02 11.34
CA GLY A 76 16.50 -2.22 10.39
C GLY A 76 16.09 -2.33 8.93
N ILE A 77 14.87 -1.91 8.57
CA ILE A 77 14.48 -1.84 7.16
C ILE A 77 15.22 -0.70 6.46
N THR A 78 15.95 -1.03 5.39
CA THR A 78 16.77 -0.09 4.59
C THR A 78 16.15 0.26 3.25
N LEU A 79 15.30 -0.60 2.69
CA LEU A 79 14.58 -0.33 1.44
C LEU A 79 13.77 0.97 1.55
N PRO A 80 13.51 1.67 0.43
CA PRO A 80 12.69 2.88 0.43
C PRO A 80 11.29 2.62 1.02
N ILE A 81 10.78 3.59 1.79
CA ILE A 81 9.45 3.50 2.43
C ILE A 81 8.63 4.72 2.02
N LEU A 82 7.60 4.49 1.22
CA LEU A 82 6.60 5.49 0.84
C LEU A 82 5.58 5.67 1.97
N VAL A 83 5.41 6.90 2.44
CA VAL A 83 4.32 7.30 3.36
C VAL A 83 3.16 7.83 2.54
N LEU A 84 2.05 7.09 2.53
CA LEU A 84 0.89 7.41 1.68
C LEU A 84 0.10 8.64 2.16
N HIS A 85 0.10 8.91 3.47
CA HIS A 85 -0.64 10.00 4.09
C HIS A 85 0.22 10.74 5.14
N PRO A 86 1.27 11.46 4.70
CA PRO A 86 2.06 12.28 5.61
C PRO A 86 1.26 13.46 6.13
N GLN A 87 1.53 13.88 7.37
CA GLN A 87 0.96 15.07 8.00
C GLN A 87 2.08 16.09 8.30
N PRO A 88 1.81 17.40 8.22
CA PRO A 88 2.85 18.43 8.46
C PRO A 88 3.56 18.29 9.81
N ILE A 89 2.83 17.91 10.86
CA ILE A 89 3.40 17.68 12.19
C ILE A 89 4.50 16.62 12.22
N ASN A 90 4.53 15.72 11.21
CA ASN A 90 5.45 14.59 11.15
C ASN A 90 6.60 14.81 10.15
N PHE A 91 6.74 15.98 9.52
CA PHE A 91 7.78 16.22 8.51
C PHE A 91 9.18 16.04 9.06
N ASN A 92 9.43 16.47 10.31
CA ASN A 92 10.71 16.24 10.97
C ASN A 92 11.05 14.75 11.11
N ASP A 93 10.08 13.94 11.49
CA ASP A 93 10.28 12.50 11.62
C ASP A 93 10.45 11.83 10.26
N ILE A 94 9.72 12.28 9.23
CA ILE A 94 9.87 11.80 7.85
C ILE A 94 11.32 11.94 7.42
N VAL A 95 11.91 13.12 7.58
CA VAL A 95 13.29 13.39 7.18
C VAL A 95 14.29 12.66 8.09
N LYS A 96 14.11 12.70 9.40
CA LYS A 96 14.95 12.01 10.39
C LYS A 96 15.07 10.51 10.13
N TYR A 97 13.98 9.88 9.71
CA TYR A 97 13.94 8.43 9.47
C TYR A 97 14.04 8.05 7.98
N ASN A 98 14.43 8.99 7.10
CA ASN A 98 14.55 8.76 5.65
C ASN A 98 13.30 8.07 5.05
N LEU A 99 12.11 8.61 5.37
CA LEU A 99 10.84 8.17 4.80
C LEU A 99 10.51 9.06 3.60
N GLU A 100 9.81 8.53 2.61
CA GLU A 100 9.50 9.26 1.38
C GLU A 100 8.03 9.70 1.38
N PRO A 101 7.72 11.02 1.52
CA PRO A 101 6.36 11.50 1.66
C PRO A 101 5.62 11.60 0.32
N THR A 102 4.31 11.37 0.38
CA THR A 102 3.39 11.68 -0.71
C THR A 102 2.96 13.14 -0.66
N LEU A 103 3.09 13.85 -1.77
CA LEU A 103 2.43 15.13 -2.01
C LEU A 103 1.09 14.85 -2.69
N TYR A 104 -0.01 15.14 -2.02
CA TYR A 104 -1.36 14.77 -2.48
C TYR A 104 -2.31 15.96 -2.60
N SER A 105 -1.86 17.17 -2.30
CA SER A 105 -2.58 18.42 -2.49
C SER A 105 -1.60 19.58 -2.57
N GLN A 106 -2.01 20.69 -3.15
CA GLN A 106 -1.21 21.91 -3.24
C GLN A 106 -0.77 22.38 -1.84
N ARG A 107 -1.67 22.33 -0.86
CA ARG A 107 -1.36 22.68 0.54
C ARG A 107 -0.22 21.83 1.10
N ILE A 108 -0.27 20.50 0.94
CA ILE A 108 0.78 19.61 1.47
C ILE A 108 2.08 19.78 0.68
N ALA A 109 2.02 19.98 -0.62
CA ALA A 109 3.20 20.27 -1.43
C ALA A 109 3.89 21.55 -0.94
N GLN A 110 3.17 22.66 -0.80
CA GLN A 110 3.72 23.92 -0.35
C GLN A 110 4.34 23.79 1.06
N LEU A 111 3.61 23.23 2.02
CA LEU A 111 4.10 23.05 3.39
C LEU A 111 5.38 22.19 3.45
N PHE A 112 5.46 21.13 2.63
CA PHE A 112 6.67 20.31 2.61
C PHE A 112 7.84 21.02 1.93
N LEU A 113 7.59 21.80 0.87
CA LEU A 113 8.62 22.62 0.21
C LEU A 113 9.21 23.68 1.15
N ASP A 114 8.34 24.38 1.88
CA ASP A 114 8.75 25.38 2.88
C ASP A 114 9.59 24.73 3.98
N TYR A 115 9.15 23.60 4.50
CA TYR A 115 9.90 22.80 5.47
C TYR A 115 11.26 22.35 4.90
N ALA A 116 11.27 21.79 3.69
CA ALA A 116 12.49 21.32 3.02
C ALA A 116 13.51 22.45 2.80
N LYS A 117 13.03 23.66 2.47
CA LYS A 117 13.86 24.85 2.33
C LYS A 117 14.49 25.28 3.66
N ILE A 118 13.70 25.33 4.75
CA ILE A 118 14.18 25.65 6.11
C ILE A 118 15.24 24.64 6.57
N GLN A 119 15.02 23.35 6.30
CA GLN A 119 15.95 22.27 6.65
C GLN A 119 17.11 22.13 5.67
N GLN A 120 17.21 22.98 4.65
CA GLN A 120 18.25 22.94 3.61
C GLN A 120 18.39 21.55 2.95
N LEU A 121 17.28 20.86 2.74
CA LEU A 121 17.29 19.56 2.08
C LEU A 121 17.74 19.71 0.62
N VAL A 122 18.35 18.66 0.08
CA VAL A 122 18.82 18.62 -1.31
C VAL A 122 18.30 17.35 -1.97
N ASN A 123 17.52 17.52 -3.05
CA ASN A 123 16.96 16.41 -3.83
C ASN A 123 16.22 15.36 -3.00
N TYR A 124 15.56 15.77 -1.91
CA TYR A 124 14.83 14.84 -1.05
C TYR A 124 13.69 14.15 -1.81
N PRO A 125 13.60 12.80 -1.77
CA PRO A 125 12.63 12.07 -2.59
C PRO A 125 11.22 12.30 -2.12
N VAL A 126 10.33 12.65 -3.07
CA VAL A 126 8.89 12.82 -2.85
C VAL A 126 8.09 12.11 -3.94
N HIS A 127 6.83 11.81 -3.64
CA HIS A 127 5.92 11.13 -4.55
C HIS A 127 4.68 11.98 -4.84
N LEU A 128 4.26 12.06 -6.09
CA LEU A 128 3.03 12.76 -6.48
C LEU A 128 1.84 11.79 -6.49
N LYS A 129 0.79 12.16 -5.78
CA LYS A 129 -0.48 11.42 -5.84
C LYS A 129 -1.42 12.10 -6.83
N CYS A 130 -1.82 11.35 -7.87
CA CYS A 130 -2.77 11.80 -8.90
C CYS A 130 -4.17 11.24 -8.58
N ASN A 131 -5.19 12.09 -8.65
CA ASN A 131 -6.58 11.66 -8.57
C ASN A 131 -7.07 11.32 -9.98
N THR A 132 -7.48 10.08 -10.18
CA THR A 132 -8.00 9.59 -11.46
C THR A 132 -9.44 9.07 -11.33
N GLY A 133 -10.13 9.40 -10.22
CA GLY A 133 -11.52 9.02 -9.99
C GLY A 133 -11.79 8.27 -8.69
N LEU A 134 -10.76 7.91 -7.88
CA LEU A 134 -11.00 7.39 -6.52
C LEU A 134 -11.52 8.48 -5.57
N ASN A 135 -11.20 9.76 -5.83
CA ASN A 135 -11.69 10.95 -5.12
C ASN A 135 -11.43 10.93 -3.59
N ARG A 136 -10.32 10.35 -3.19
CA ARG A 136 -9.91 10.30 -1.78
C ARG A 136 -8.78 11.27 -1.46
N LEU A 137 -7.70 11.21 -2.21
CA LEU A 137 -6.52 12.08 -2.15
C LEU A 137 -5.89 12.18 -3.53
N GLY A 138 -5.21 13.26 -3.81
CA GLY A 138 -4.44 13.46 -5.03
C GLY A 138 -4.83 14.72 -5.77
N PHE A 139 -3.93 15.20 -6.62
CA PHE A 139 -4.18 16.34 -7.51
C PHE A 139 -5.13 15.94 -8.63
N ASP A 140 -6.04 16.82 -8.99
CA ASP A 140 -6.81 16.68 -10.21
C ASP A 140 -5.97 17.08 -11.44
N LEU A 141 -6.31 16.51 -12.60
CA LEU A 141 -5.54 16.72 -13.83
C LEU A 141 -5.52 18.21 -14.26
N SER A 142 -6.55 18.98 -13.93
CA SER A 142 -6.64 20.42 -14.17
C SER A 142 -5.75 21.26 -13.26
N GLU A 143 -5.46 20.76 -12.04
CA GLU A 143 -4.78 21.53 -10.98
C GLU A 143 -3.29 21.20 -10.85
N ILE A 144 -2.83 20.07 -11.40
CA ILE A 144 -1.48 19.59 -11.18
C ILE A 144 -0.39 20.53 -11.73
N GLU A 145 -0.71 21.33 -12.75
CA GLU A 145 0.28 22.19 -13.42
C GLU A 145 0.90 23.22 -12.47
N GLU A 146 0.12 23.80 -11.57
CA GLU A 146 0.64 24.72 -10.56
C GLU A 146 1.67 24.05 -9.66
N THR A 147 1.36 22.84 -9.18
CA THR A 147 2.29 22.06 -8.36
C THR A 147 3.53 21.63 -9.14
N LEU A 148 3.38 21.25 -10.41
CA LEU A 148 4.51 20.92 -11.28
C LEU A 148 5.40 22.13 -11.51
N ALA A 149 4.84 23.34 -11.67
CA ALA A 149 5.61 24.57 -11.80
C ALA A 149 6.44 24.88 -10.54
N LEU A 150 5.88 24.66 -9.34
CA LEU A 150 6.60 24.81 -8.07
C LEU A 150 7.76 23.81 -7.94
N LEU A 151 7.61 22.61 -8.47
CA LEU A 151 8.58 21.53 -8.35
C LEU A 151 9.65 21.54 -9.44
N LYS A 152 9.37 22.13 -10.61
CA LYS A 152 10.22 22.07 -11.81
C LYS A 152 11.67 22.50 -11.58
N ASN A 153 11.86 23.61 -10.87
CA ASN A 153 13.18 24.20 -10.61
C ASN A 153 13.57 24.07 -9.13
N ASN A 154 12.89 23.22 -8.40
CA ASN A 154 13.15 23.02 -6.98
C ASN A 154 14.34 22.08 -6.76
N THR A 155 15.30 22.53 -5.96
CA THR A 155 16.52 21.77 -5.65
C THR A 155 16.44 21.05 -4.29
N THR A 156 15.43 21.39 -3.47
CA THR A 156 15.29 20.78 -2.13
C THR A 156 14.62 19.42 -2.18
N VAL A 157 13.74 19.22 -3.15
CA VAL A 157 13.03 17.94 -3.35
C VAL A 157 13.19 17.43 -4.78
N LYS A 158 13.04 16.11 -4.94
CA LYS A 158 13.04 15.45 -6.24
C LYS A 158 11.84 14.53 -6.35
N VAL A 159 11.01 14.73 -7.36
CA VAL A 159 9.88 13.83 -7.66
C VAL A 159 10.44 12.49 -8.13
N LYS A 160 10.30 11.47 -7.31
CA LYS A 160 10.80 10.11 -7.56
C LYS A 160 9.77 9.26 -8.29
N THR A 161 8.51 9.34 -7.86
CA THR A 161 7.41 8.65 -8.53
C THR A 161 6.15 9.51 -8.59
N ALA A 162 5.27 9.18 -9.53
CA ALA A 162 3.88 9.64 -9.55
C ALA A 162 2.95 8.43 -9.57
N TYR A 163 1.83 8.50 -8.84
CA TYR A 163 0.95 7.36 -8.72
C TYR A 163 -0.53 7.71 -8.56
N SER A 164 -1.38 6.79 -8.96
CA SER A 164 -2.80 6.82 -8.69
C SER A 164 -3.27 5.51 -8.03
N HIS A 165 -4.57 5.30 -7.92
CA HIS A 165 -5.15 4.09 -7.34
C HIS A 165 -6.44 3.74 -8.06
N LEU A 166 -6.52 2.52 -8.58
CA LEU A 166 -7.71 2.00 -9.22
C LEU A 166 -8.79 1.76 -8.15
N ALA A 167 -10.00 2.20 -8.43
CA ALA A 167 -11.10 2.18 -7.47
C ALA A 167 -11.96 0.92 -7.58
N ALA A 168 -12.05 0.34 -8.78
CA ALA A 168 -12.95 -0.78 -9.07
C ALA A 168 -12.28 -1.86 -9.94
N SER A 169 -10.95 -2.03 -9.82
CA SER A 169 -10.18 -2.97 -10.66
C SER A 169 -10.50 -4.45 -10.39
N GLU A 170 -11.24 -4.76 -9.36
CA GLU A 170 -11.76 -6.08 -9.02
C GLU A 170 -13.08 -6.42 -9.72
N ASP A 171 -13.87 -5.42 -10.11
CA ASP A 171 -15.17 -5.60 -10.73
C ASP A 171 -15.07 -5.40 -12.25
N MET A 172 -15.28 -6.45 -13.02
CA MET A 172 -15.25 -6.38 -14.48
C MET A 172 -16.47 -5.66 -15.08
N ASN A 173 -17.55 -5.44 -14.33
CA ASN A 173 -18.65 -4.59 -14.75
C ASN A 173 -18.24 -3.11 -14.77
N GLU A 174 -17.24 -2.72 -13.97
CA GLU A 174 -16.66 -1.38 -13.89
C GLU A 174 -15.42 -1.22 -14.80
N LYS A 175 -15.30 -2.07 -15.83
CA LYS A 175 -14.13 -2.06 -16.74
C LYS A 175 -13.94 -0.71 -17.42
N GLU A 176 -14.99 -0.13 -17.96
CA GLU A 176 -14.94 1.18 -18.65
C GLU A 176 -14.45 2.29 -17.69
N PHE A 177 -14.97 2.32 -16.47
CA PHE A 177 -14.51 3.26 -15.45
C PHE A 177 -13.02 3.06 -15.12
N THR A 178 -12.58 1.82 -14.97
CA THR A 178 -11.17 1.49 -14.67
C THR A 178 -10.26 1.87 -15.83
N GLU A 179 -10.66 1.63 -17.09
CA GLU A 179 -9.91 2.05 -18.27
C GLU A 179 -9.82 3.57 -18.38
N ASN A 180 -10.88 4.30 -18.04
CA ASN A 180 -10.87 5.76 -17.96
C ASN A 180 -9.92 6.27 -16.88
N GLN A 181 -9.82 5.60 -15.72
CA GLN A 181 -8.81 5.91 -14.72
C GLN A 181 -7.37 5.72 -15.24
N ILE A 182 -7.13 4.66 -16.03
CA ILE A 182 -5.83 4.40 -16.64
C ILE A 182 -5.49 5.49 -17.66
N ASN A 183 -6.42 5.84 -18.55
CA ASN A 183 -6.23 6.88 -19.55
C ASN A 183 -5.97 8.26 -18.91
N THR A 184 -6.70 8.59 -17.85
CA THR A 184 -6.47 9.81 -17.06
C THR A 184 -5.07 9.81 -16.45
N PHE A 185 -4.58 8.66 -15.97
CA PHE A 185 -3.22 8.56 -15.42
C PHE A 185 -2.14 8.72 -16.50
N ILE A 186 -2.38 8.25 -17.72
CA ILE A 186 -1.49 8.48 -18.87
C ILE A 186 -1.41 10.00 -19.17
N ALA A 187 -2.51 10.71 -19.11
CA ALA A 187 -2.49 12.17 -19.29
C ALA A 187 -1.68 12.90 -18.20
N PHE A 188 -1.74 12.43 -16.94
CA PHE A 188 -0.82 12.91 -15.89
C PHE A 188 0.65 12.62 -16.23
N GLN A 189 0.95 11.40 -16.68
CA GLN A 189 2.30 11.02 -17.08
C GLN A 189 2.87 11.94 -18.17
N GLU A 190 2.08 12.30 -19.16
CA GLU A 190 2.49 13.21 -20.23
C GLU A 190 2.85 14.62 -19.70
N LYS A 191 2.01 15.19 -18.80
CA LYS A 191 2.29 16.48 -18.16
C LYS A 191 3.56 16.44 -17.31
N ILE A 192 3.73 15.39 -16.51
CA ILE A 192 4.87 15.21 -15.64
C ILE A 192 6.17 15.05 -16.45
N ASN A 193 6.13 14.24 -17.52
CA ASN A 193 7.29 14.03 -18.42
C ASN A 193 7.69 15.31 -19.18
N LYS A 194 6.74 16.18 -19.54
CA LYS A 194 7.04 17.49 -20.13
C LYS A 194 7.68 18.46 -19.12
N THR A 195 7.48 18.24 -17.83
CA THR A 195 7.96 19.12 -16.76
C THR A 195 9.36 18.77 -16.29
N PHE A 196 9.63 17.48 -16.06
CA PHE A 196 10.89 17.00 -15.49
C PHE A 196 11.80 16.37 -16.54
N THR A 197 13.09 16.68 -16.49
CA THR A 197 14.13 16.08 -17.33
C THR A 197 14.66 14.76 -16.77
N HIS A 198 14.49 14.51 -15.47
CA HIS A 198 14.87 13.26 -14.84
C HIS A 198 13.74 12.23 -14.92
N LYS A 199 14.10 10.96 -14.86
CA LYS A 199 13.12 9.87 -14.88
C LYS A 199 12.25 9.91 -13.61
N VAL A 200 10.92 9.97 -13.80
CA VAL A 200 9.91 9.74 -12.77
C VAL A 200 9.34 8.34 -13.00
N LEU A 201 9.17 7.54 -11.94
CA LEU A 201 8.54 6.22 -12.04
C LEU A 201 7.03 6.33 -11.83
N TYR A 202 6.26 5.53 -12.57
CA TYR A 202 4.81 5.57 -12.54
C TYR A 202 4.23 4.27 -11.98
N HIS A 203 3.18 4.37 -11.15
CA HIS A 203 2.51 3.20 -10.61
C HIS A 203 1.03 3.44 -10.30
N GLN A 204 0.17 2.53 -10.75
CA GLN A 204 -1.27 2.62 -10.56
C GLN A 204 -1.88 1.33 -10.00
N CYS A 205 -1.46 0.14 -10.48
CA CYS A 205 -2.02 -1.13 -10.07
C CYS A 205 -1.93 -1.37 -8.56
N ASN A 206 -3.07 -1.76 -7.99
CA ASN A 206 -3.21 -2.49 -6.74
C ASN A 206 -3.19 -4.01 -7.03
N THR A 207 -3.54 -4.87 -6.07
CA THR A 207 -3.61 -6.34 -6.27
C THR A 207 -4.49 -6.72 -7.46
N SER A 208 -5.73 -6.24 -7.51
CA SER A 208 -6.68 -6.56 -8.58
C SER A 208 -6.23 -5.99 -9.92
N GLY A 209 -5.60 -4.79 -9.91
CA GLY A 209 -4.98 -4.22 -11.11
C GLY A 209 -3.84 -5.07 -11.66
N ILE A 210 -3.02 -5.71 -10.81
CA ILE A 210 -1.99 -6.67 -11.25
C ILE A 210 -2.62 -7.85 -11.98
N LEU A 211 -3.74 -8.34 -11.49
CA LEU A 211 -4.41 -9.53 -11.98
C LEU A 211 -5.21 -9.26 -13.27
N ASN A 212 -5.94 -8.15 -13.32
CA ASN A 212 -6.96 -7.88 -14.34
C ASN A 212 -6.54 -6.84 -15.40
N TYR A 213 -5.55 -5.97 -15.10
CA TYR A 213 -5.16 -4.86 -15.98
C TYR A 213 -3.64 -4.81 -16.22
N PRO A 214 -3.05 -5.79 -16.94
CA PRO A 214 -1.60 -5.86 -17.16
C PRO A 214 -1.04 -4.63 -17.88
N GLN A 215 -1.86 -3.90 -18.65
CA GLN A 215 -1.48 -2.66 -19.32
C GLN A 215 -1.21 -1.50 -18.35
N ALA A 216 -1.77 -1.55 -17.12
CA ALA A 216 -1.63 -0.51 -16.09
C ALA A 216 -0.48 -0.75 -15.10
N GLN A 217 0.42 -1.69 -15.38
CA GLN A 217 1.56 -1.99 -14.48
C GLN A 217 2.57 -0.83 -14.40
N PHE A 218 2.75 -0.07 -15.50
CA PHE A 218 3.75 0.99 -15.61
C PHE A 218 5.15 0.53 -15.14
N ASP A 219 5.88 1.38 -14.37
CA ASP A 219 7.21 1.04 -13.86
C ASP A 219 7.18 0.25 -12.54
N MET A 220 6.08 0.33 -11.77
CA MET A 220 5.97 -0.33 -10.46
C MET A 220 4.51 -0.68 -10.16
N VAL A 221 4.30 -1.73 -9.39
CA VAL A 221 2.98 -2.11 -8.86
C VAL A 221 2.98 -2.05 -7.33
N ARG A 222 1.79 -1.86 -6.71
CA ARG A 222 1.60 -1.85 -5.27
C ARG A 222 0.71 -3.01 -4.85
N CYS A 223 1.29 -4.01 -4.24
CA CYS A 223 0.57 -5.17 -3.74
C CYS A 223 0.34 -5.08 -2.23
N GLY A 224 -0.90 -5.21 -1.81
CA GLY A 224 -1.33 -5.33 -0.42
C GLY A 224 -1.97 -6.69 -0.20
N ILE A 225 -3.29 -6.73 -0.28
CA ILE A 225 -4.11 -7.88 0.12
C ILE A 225 -3.71 -9.20 -0.57
N GLY A 226 -3.26 -9.14 -1.82
CA GLY A 226 -2.81 -10.33 -2.56
C GLY A 226 -1.58 -11.01 -1.96
N MET A 227 -0.65 -10.26 -1.38
CA MET A 227 0.50 -10.89 -0.69
C MET A 227 0.04 -11.73 0.51
N TYR A 228 -1.04 -11.30 1.17
CA TYR A 228 -1.60 -11.98 2.35
C TYR A 228 -2.53 -13.14 1.98
N GLY A 229 -2.70 -13.40 0.67
CA GLY A 229 -3.39 -14.58 0.17
C GLY A 229 -4.85 -14.37 -0.16
N PHE A 230 -5.27 -13.12 -0.48
CA PHE A 230 -6.65 -12.81 -0.82
C PHE A 230 -6.75 -12.16 -2.20
N ALA A 231 -7.60 -12.69 -3.04
CA ALA A 231 -8.08 -12.09 -4.28
C ALA A 231 -9.56 -11.74 -4.14
N ASN A 232 -10.03 -10.78 -4.95
CA ASN A 232 -11.45 -10.41 -4.97
C ASN A 232 -12.26 -11.29 -5.95
N ASP A 233 -11.57 -12.12 -6.73
CA ASP A 233 -12.14 -13.03 -7.69
C ASP A 233 -11.95 -14.50 -7.22
N VAL A 234 -13.01 -15.30 -7.29
CA VAL A 234 -13.02 -16.71 -6.83
C VAL A 234 -12.07 -17.58 -7.67
N GLU A 235 -11.99 -17.32 -8.98
CA GLU A 235 -11.10 -18.08 -9.86
C GLU A 235 -9.63 -17.75 -9.57
N LEU A 236 -9.33 -16.49 -9.25
CA LEU A 236 -7.99 -16.06 -8.90
C LEU A 236 -7.60 -16.46 -7.48
N GLN A 237 -8.56 -16.60 -6.57
CA GLN A 237 -8.33 -17.02 -5.18
C GLN A 237 -7.65 -18.38 -5.08
N GLN A 238 -7.91 -19.31 -6.00
CA GLN A 238 -7.28 -20.64 -5.99
C GLN A 238 -5.74 -20.61 -6.10
N TYR A 239 -5.17 -19.53 -6.61
CA TYR A 239 -3.72 -19.36 -6.77
C TYR A 239 -3.04 -18.64 -5.60
N LEU A 240 -3.82 -18.11 -4.67
CA LEU A 240 -3.32 -17.40 -3.50
C LEU A 240 -3.67 -18.16 -2.22
N THR A 241 -2.72 -18.28 -1.32
CA THR A 241 -2.90 -19.00 -0.06
C THR A 241 -2.94 -18.00 1.10
N PRO A 242 -4.02 -17.95 1.90
CA PRO A 242 -4.05 -17.14 3.11
C PRO A 242 -2.83 -17.45 4.00
N ILE A 243 -2.16 -16.39 4.45
CA ILE A 243 -0.93 -16.55 5.24
C ILE A 243 -1.20 -16.67 6.73
N MET A 244 -2.40 -16.33 7.19
CA MET A 244 -2.75 -16.33 8.61
C MET A 244 -3.72 -17.44 8.95
N THR A 245 -3.50 -18.04 10.11
CA THR A 245 -4.38 -19.04 10.71
C THR A 245 -4.57 -18.70 12.18
N LEU A 246 -5.82 -18.42 12.58
CA LEU A 246 -6.18 -18.24 13.98
C LEU A 246 -6.49 -19.61 14.60
N LYS A 247 -5.79 -19.97 15.66
CA LYS A 247 -5.98 -21.19 16.43
C LYS A 247 -6.34 -20.86 17.88
N SER A 248 -7.18 -21.68 18.48
CA SER A 248 -7.49 -21.57 19.90
C SER A 248 -7.74 -22.96 20.48
N VAL A 249 -7.93 -23.03 21.78
CA VAL A 249 -8.29 -24.26 22.50
C VAL A 249 -9.70 -24.12 23.08
N ILE A 250 -10.42 -25.23 23.12
CA ILE A 250 -11.70 -25.32 23.81
C ILE A 250 -11.39 -25.45 25.31
N SER A 251 -11.78 -24.43 26.09
CA SER A 251 -11.51 -24.42 27.54
C SER A 251 -12.53 -25.26 28.31
N GLN A 252 -13.81 -25.23 27.89
CA GLN A 252 -14.90 -25.94 28.54
C GLN A 252 -16.07 -26.14 27.58
N LEU A 253 -16.81 -27.22 27.77
CA LEU A 253 -18.08 -27.49 27.09
C LEU A 253 -19.20 -27.48 28.12
N HIS A 254 -20.34 -26.89 27.77
CA HIS A 254 -21.58 -26.93 28.54
C HIS A 254 -22.69 -27.45 27.65
N THR A 255 -23.58 -28.30 28.23
CA THR A 255 -24.85 -28.66 27.64
C THR A 255 -25.93 -27.79 28.27
N LEU A 256 -26.64 -27.03 27.45
CA LEU A 256 -27.72 -26.19 27.91
C LEU A 256 -29.02 -26.96 27.89
N GLN A 257 -29.89 -26.76 28.93
CA GLN A 257 -31.26 -27.23 28.91
C GLN A 257 -32.16 -26.20 28.22
N ILE A 258 -33.31 -26.65 27.72
CA ILE A 258 -34.31 -25.74 27.12
C ILE A 258 -34.63 -24.60 28.10
N GLY A 259 -34.54 -23.34 27.64
CA GLY A 259 -34.77 -22.14 28.42
C GLY A 259 -33.53 -21.58 29.12
N GLU A 260 -32.39 -22.31 29.15
CA GLU A 260 -31.13 -21.75 29.65
C GLU A 260 -30.53 -20.78 28.62
N SER A 261 -29.78 -19.82 29.11
CA SER A 261 -29.22 -18.75 28.26
C SER A 261 -27.71 -18.82 28.15
N LEU A 262 -27.19 -18.35 26.99
CA LEU A 262 -25.78 -18.22 26.70
C LEU A 262 -25.38 -16.76 26.48
N GLY A 263 -24.24 -16.41 27.08
CA GLY A 263 -23.53 -15.15 26.82
C GLY A 263 -24.11 -13.92 27.52
N TYR A 264 -23.47 -12.77 27.28
CA TYR A 264 -23.89 -11.50 27.86
C TYR A 264 -25.28 -11.13 27.35
N ASN A 265 -26.07 -10.49 28.23
CA ASN A 265 -27.46 -10.09 28.01
C ASN A 265 -28.36 -11.27 27.56
N ARG A 266 -27.98 -12.49 27.91
CA ARG A 266 -28.71 -13.72 27.52
C ARG A 266 -28.96 -13.75 26.01
N GLY A 267 -27.92 -13.43 25.21
CA GLY A 267 -28.02 -13.22 23.76
C GLY A 267 -28.51 -14.43 22.94
N TYR A 268 -28.48 -15.62 23.54
CA TYR A 268 -29.11 -16.84 23.03
C TYR A 268 -29.86 -17.54 24.17
N ILE A 269 -31.01 -18.09 23.88
CA ILE A 269 -31.77 -18.97 24.78
C ILE A 269 -31.96 -20.30 24.05
N ALA A 270 -31.59 -21.41 24.71
CA ALA A 270 -31.74 -22.76 24.12
C ALA A 270 -33.22 -23.10 23.94
N ASP A 271 -33.60 -23.45 22.73
CA ASP A 271 -34.99 -23.74 22.32
C ASP A 271 -35.21 -25.22 21.96
N HIS A 272 -34.11 -26.00 21.92
CA HIS A 272 -34.13 -27.45 21.66
C HIS A 272 -32.98 -28.17 22.38
#